data_6cd7ffd01c50f2e864ef2e59563d0f12
#
_entry.id   6cd7ffd01c50f2e864ef2e59563d0f12
#
_cell.length_a   1.000
_cell.length_b   1.000
_cell.length_c   1.000
_cell.angle_alpha   90.00
_cell.angle_beta   90.00
_cell.angle_gamma   90.00
#
_symmetry.space_group_name_H-M   'P 1'
#
loop_
_entity.id
_entity.type
_entity.pdbx_description
1 polymer ?
#
loop_
_entity_poly.entity_id
_entity_poly.type
_entity_poly.pdbx_seq_one_letter_code
_entity_poly.pdbx_strand_id
1 'polypeptide(L)'
;MTRTLFVAALVCAVAVTAPAQAQQGRGGGGGRGPAVPAITSFAGDIQADWTRTRGLITGIVEAMPDDKFSFKPTPAQQTFAERVLHVAQTDLFILPTLGGKTPAPTINAKAATKAELLAALKQTFDYGEAVIKEFNDQQWVERVTPPGFMGPSASRARIIYFDMQHSEDMYGQFVVYVRLNGVTPPASRPRNAPPEP
;
A
#
# COMPACT_ATOMS: atom_id res chain seq x y z
N MET A 1 -31.29 -10.72 65.70
CA MET A 1 -30.33 -11.84 65.47
C MET A 1 -29.95 -11.82 63.99
N THR A 2 -28.86 -11.14 63.69
CA THR A 2 -28.40 -10.90 62.31
C THR A 2 -27.19 -11.81 62.07
N ARG A 3 -27.32 -12.78 61.16
CA ARG A 3 -26.23 -13.69 60.75
C ARG A 3 -25.50 -13.10 59.56
N THR A 4 -24.29 -12.66 59.79
CA THR A 4 -23.38 -12.23 58.73
C THR A 4 -22.66 -13.44 58.13
N LEU A 5 -22.88 -13.72 56.84
CA LEU A 5 -22.19 -14.75 56.10
C LEU A 5 -20.94 -14.15 55.49
N PHE A 6 -19.75 -14.60 55.92
CA PHE A 6 -18.47 -14.33 55.25
C PHE A 6 -18.30 -15.30 54.09
N VAL A 7 -18.23 -14.75 52.86
CA VAL A 7 -17.83 -15.50 51.68
C VAL A 7 -16.33 -15.31 51.50
N ALA A 8 -15.55 -16.35 51.76
CA ALA A 8 -14.13 -16.38 51.46
C ALA A 8 -13.91 -16.68 49.98
N ALA A 9 -13.42 -15.69 49.25
CA ALA A 9 -13.01 -15.88 47.85
C ALA A 9 -11.61 -16.51 47.81
N LEU A 10 -11.56 -17.75 47.36
CA LEU A 10 -10.30 -18.47 47.11
C LEU A 10 -9.75 -18.06 45.76
N VAL A 11 -8.70 -17.24 45.69
CA VAL A 11 -8.00 -16.88 44.46
C VAL A 11 -6.96 -17.96 44.18
N CYS A 12 -7.26 -18.88 43.25
CA CYS A 12 -6.27 -19.79 42.70
C CYS A 12 -5.39 -19.07 41.68
N ALA A 13 -4.17 -18.69 42.06
CA ALA A 13 -3.15 -18.24 41.12
C ALA A 13 -2.59 -19.45 40.36
N VAL A 14 -2.99 -19.63 39.11
CA VAL A 14 -2.38 -20.59 38.21
C VAL A 14 -1.14 -19.94 37.60
N ALA A 15 0.04 -20.31 38.07
CA ALA A 15 1.31 -19.95 37.48
C ALA A 15 1.48 -20.78 36.16
N VAL A 16 1.22 -20.16 35.04
CA VAL A 16 1.54 -20.73 33.71
C VAL A 16 3.02 -20.48 33.44
N THR A 17 3.86 -21.44 33.73
CA THR A 17 5.27 -21.46 33.30
C THR A 17 5.30 -21.87 31.82
N ALA A 18 5.36 -20.90 30.90
CA ALA A 18 5.67 -21.17 29.51
C ALA A 18 7.16 -21.54 29.40
N PRO A 19 7.52 -22.66 28.73
CA PRO A 19 8.93 -22.93 28.46
C PRO A 19 9.45 -21.88 27.47
N ALA A 20 10.52 -21.18 27.86
CA ALA A 20 11.27 -20.33 26.95
C ALA A 20 11.87 -21.24 25.85
N GLN A 21 11.25 -21.26 24.68
CA GLN A 21 11.89 -21.88 23.52
C GLN A 21 13.05 -20.96 23.10
N ALA A 22 14.25 -21.42 23.38
CA ALA A 22 15.46 -20.83 22.83
C ALA A 22 15.37 -20.89 21.31
N GLN A 23 15.20 -19.72 20.69
CA GLN A 23 15.22 -19.55 19.24
C GLN A 23 16.67 -19.81 18.79
N GLN A 24 16.97 -21.06 18.46
CA GLN A 24 18.25 -21.43 17.83
C GLN A 24 18.35 -20.65 16.52
N GLY A 25 19.27 -19.69 16.48
CA GLY A 25 19.63 -18.96 15.29
C GLY A 25 20.11 -19.94 14.21
N ARG A 26 19.26 -20.18 13.21
CA ARG A 26 19.71 -20.79 11.95
C ARG A 26 20.63 -19.80 11.25
N GLY A 27 21.93 -19.96 11.46
CA GLY A 27 22.97 -19.37 10.65
C GLY A 27 22.86 -19.91 9.21
N GLY A 28 21.95 -19.35 8.42
CA GLY A 28 21.89 -19.53 6.98
C GLY A 28 22.85 -18.53 6.35
N GLY A 29 24.02 -18.97 5.88
CA GLY A 29 24.88 -18.22 5.00
C GLY A 29 24.19 -17.98 3.66
N GLY A 30 23.24 -17.05 3.62
CA GLY A 30 22.67 -16.50 2.40
C GLY A 30 23.62 -15.41 1.91
N GLY A 31 24.17 -15.55 0.71
CA GLY A 31 24.95 -14.51 0.07
C GLY A 31 24.21 -13.18 0.15
N ARG A 32 24.83 -12.16 0.74
CA ARG A 32 24.32 -10.80 0.74
C ARG A 32 24.20 -10.38 -0.72
N GLY A 33 22.97 -10.22 -1.20
CA GLY A 33 22.72 -9.45 -2.41
C GLY A 33 23.34 -8.06 -2.27
N PRO A 34 23.50 -7.32 -3.36
CA PRO A 34 24.08 -5.98 -3.31
C PRO A 34 23.41 -5.18 -2.19
N ALA A 35 24.23 -4.55 -1.34
CA ALA A 35 23.73 -3.78 -0.21
C ALA A 35 22.80 -2.70 -0.74
N VAL A 36 21.55 -2.71 -0.29
CA VAL A 36 20.64 -1.61 -0.56
C VAL A 36 21.24 -0.36 0.08
N PRO A 37 21.46 0.73 -0.68
CA PRO A 37 21.99 1.95 -0.10
C PRO A 37 21.15 2.39 1.10
N ALA A 38 21.80 2.79 2.19
CA ALA A 38 21.08 3.31 3.35
C ALA A 38 20.36 4.60 2.95
N ILE A 39 19.04 4.66 3.21
CA ILE A 39 18.28 5.90 3.07
C ILE A 39 18.65 6.77 4.27
N THR A 40 19.03 8.03 4.02
CA THR A 40 19.56 8.94 5.04
C THR A 40 18.75 10.22 5.17
N SER A 41 17.58 10.31 4.53
CA SER A 41 16.71 11.48 4.55
C SER A 41 15.24 11.08 4.54
N PHE A 42 14.40 11.93 5.11
CA PHE A 42 12.95 11.75 5.10
C PHE A 42 12.38 11.76 3.67
N ALA A 43 12.89 12.64 2.81
CA ALA A 43 12.53 12.65 1.39
C ALA A 43 12.90 11.34 0.69
N GLY A 44 14.03 10.74 1.06
CA GLY A 44 14.45 9.42 0.57
C GLY A 44 13.53 8.30 1.01
N ASP A 45 13.04 8.31 2.26
CA ASP A 45 12.05 7.36 2.76
C ASP A 45 10.76 7.43 1.94
N ILE A 46 10.25 8.65 1.71
CA ILE A 46 9.03 8.86 0.89
C ILE A 46 9.22 8.32 -0.54
N GLN A 47 10.38 8.57 -1.17
CA GLN A 47 10.67 8.04 -2.52
C GLN A 47 10.72 6.50 -2.53
N ALA A 48 11.30 5.89 -1.52
CA ALA A 48 11.36 4.44 -1.39
C ALA A 48 9.98 3.83 -1.21
N ASP A 49 9.14 4.41 -0.34
CA ASP A 49 7.78 3.96 -0.10
C ASP A 49 6.90 4.14 -1.35
N TRP A 50 7.03 5.25 -2.07
CA TRP A 50 6.35 5.46 -3.35
C TRP A 50 6.72 4.40 -4.39
N THR A 51 8.03 4.12 -4.52
CA THR A 51 8.54 3.09 -5.44
C THR A 51 8.02 1.70 -5.08
N ARG A 52 7.96 1.38 -3.78
CA ARG A 52 7.40 0.12 -3.28
C ARG A 52 5.91 0.02 -3.59
N THR A 53 5.13 1.07 -3.32
CA THR A 53 3.68 1.13 -3.59
C THR A 53 3.40 0.94 -5.08
N ARG A 54 4.14 1.66 -5.95
CA ARG A 54 4.10 1.46 -7.41
C ARG A 54 4.30 -0.01 -7.79
N GLY A 55 5.34 -0.64 -7.26
CA GLY A 55 5.66 -2.04 -7.55
C GLY A 55 4.55 -3.01 -7.13
N LEU A 56 3.94 -2.79 -5.97
CA LEU A 56 2.83 -3.59 -5.47
C LEU A 56 1.59 -3.46 -6.37
N ILE A 57 1.17 -2.22 -6.68
CA ILE A 57 0.00 -1.94 -7.51
C ILE A 57 0.20 -2.45 -8.94
N THR A 58 1.32 -2.11 -9.57
CA THR A 58 1.59 -2.54 -10.95
C THR A 58 1.65 -4.07 -11.04
N GLY A 59 2.39 -4.72 -10.13
CA GLY A 59 2.55 -6.16 -10.16
C GLY A 59 1.26 -6.94 -9.95
N ILE A 60 0.35 -6.46 -9.10
CA ILE A 60 -0.94 -7.13 -8.89
C ILE A 60 -1.88 -6.95 -10.09
N VAL A 61 -1.83 -5.80 -10.75
CA VAL A 61 -2.60 -5.53 -11.97
C VAL A 61 -2.09 -6.38 -13.14
N GLU A 62 -0.77 -6.52 -13.28
CA GLU A 62 -0.15 -7.40 -14.27
C GLU A 62 -0.53 -8.87 -14.06
N ALA A 63 -0.66 -9.31 -12.80
CA ALA A 63 -1.00 -10.70 -12.47
C ALA A 63 -2.45 -11.07 -12.80
N MET A 64 -3.37 -10.11 -12.89
CA MET A 64 -4.77 -10.38 -13.23
C MET A 64 -4.89 -10.82 -14.68
N PRO A 65 -5.56 -11.95 -14.99
CA PRO A 65 -5.83 -12.37 -16.37
C PRO A 65 -6.65 -11.31 -17.15
N ASP A 66 -6.36 -11.14 -18.42
CA ASP A 66 -6.94 -10.08 -19.26
C ASP A 66 -8.47 -10.17 -19.36
N ASP A 67 -9.02 -11.39 -19.38
CA ASP A 67 -10.47 -11.66 -19.42
C ASP A 67 -11.18 -11.40 -18.09
N LYS A 68 -10.44 -11.10 -17.00
CA LYS A 68 -10.98 -10.90 -15.63
C LYS A 68 -11.08 -9.44 -15.22
N PHE A 69 -10.77 -8.49 -16.08
CA PHE A 69 -10.85 -7.07 -15.72
C PHE A 69 -12.27 -6.57 -15.46
N SER A 70 -13.28 -7.22 -15.99
CA SER A 70 -14.70 -6.95 -15.72
C SER A 70 -15.24 -7.69 -14.47
N PHE A 71 -14.42 -8.52 -13.80
CA PHE A 71 -14.83 -9.28 -12.62
C PHE A 71 -15.20 -8.37 -11.44
N LYS A 72 -16.30 -8.73 -10.76
CA LYS A 72 -16.76 -8.13 -9.50
C LYS A 72 -16.91 -9.22 -8.44
N PRO A 73 -16.37 -9.05 -7.23
CA PRO A 73 -16.62 -10.00 -6.13
C PRO A 73 -18.10 -10.09 -5.74
N THR A 74 -18.80 -8.96 -5.77
CA THR A 74 -20.26 -8.87 -5.55
C THR A 74 -20.87 -7.85 -6.52
N PRO A 75 -22.19 -7.90 -6.79
CA PRO A 75 -22.86 -6.93 -7.67
C PRO A 75 -22.70 -5.47 -7.22
N ALA A 76 -22.56 -5.23 -5.92
CA ALA A 76 -22.43 -3.89 -5.34
C ALA A 76 -21.02 -3.30 -5.46
N GLN A 77 -20.00 -4.11 -5.76
CA GLN A 77 -18.61 -3.66 -5.88
C GLN A 77 -18.29 -3.20 -7.29
N GLN A 78 -17.25 -2.39 -7.40
CA GLN A 78 -16.66 -2.01 -8.69
C GLN A 78 -16.00 -3.22 -9.36
N THR A 79 -15.86 -3.18 -10.68
CA THR A 79 -15.02 -4.12 -11.41
C THR A 79 -13.55 -3.94 -11.04
N PHE A 80 -12.73 -4.95 -11.32
CA PHE A 80 -11.28 -4.82 -11.16
C PHE A 80 -10.74 -3.63 -11.96
N ALA A 81 -11.16 -3.48 -13.23
CA ALA A 81 -10.76 -2.37 -14.09
C ALA A 81 -11.11 -0.99 -13.51
N GLU A 82 -12.38 -0.81 -13.06
CA GLU A 82 -12.83 0.44 -12.44
C GLU A 82 -12.02 0.80 -11.21
N ARG A 83 -11.64 -0.22 -10.40
CA ARG A 83 -10.85 -0.02 -9.20
C ARG A 83 -9.39 0.32 -9.50
N VAL A 84 -8.81 -0.28 -10.54
CA VAL A 84 -7.46 0.10 -11.01
C VAL A 84 -7.44 1.53 -11.53
N LEU A 85 -8.44 1.91 -12.34
CA LEU A 85 -8.55 3.27 -12.84
C LEU A 85 -8.74 4.28 -11.70
N HIS A 86 -9.47 3.91 -10.65
CA HIS A 86 -9.68 4.74 -9.48
C HIS A 86 -8.36 5.07 -8.77
N VAL A 87 -7.39 4.15 -8.68
CA VAL A 87 -6.05 4.46 -8.13
C VAL A 87 -5.41 5.59 -8.93
N ALA A 88 -5.32 5.46 -10.26
CA ALA A 88 -4.71 6.50 -11.10
C ALA A 88 -5.45 7.85 -11.02
N GLN A 89 -6.77 7.83 -10.91
CA GLN A 89 -7.57 9.05 -10.75
C GLN A 89 -7.36 9.70 -9.39
N THR A 90 -7.17 8.91 -8.33
CA THR A 90 -6.90 9.40 -6.98
C THR A 90 -5.52 10.06 -6.91
N ASP A 91 -4.48 9.45 -7.50
CA ASP A 91 -3.16 10.06 -7.62
C ASP A 91 -3.26 11.45 -8.27
N LEU A 92 -3.99 11.57 -9.39
CA LEU A 92 -4.19 12.85 -10.09
C LEU A 92 -5.03 13.88 -9.32
N PHE A 93 -5.84 13.43 -8.40
CA PHE A 93 -6.62 14.31 -7.51
C PHE A 93 -5.78 14.81 -6.32
N ILE A 94 -4.91 13.98 -5.77
CA ILE A 94 -4.16 14.28 -4.54
C ILE A 94 -2.81 14.93 -4.83
N LEU A 95 -1.99 14.35 -5.71
CA LEU A 95 -0.61 14.80 -5.94
C LEU A 95 -0.45 16.27 -6.33
N PRO A 96 -1.34 16.89 -7.16
CA PRO A 96 -1.24 18.33 -7.47
C PRO A 96 -1.33 19.22 -6.23
N THR A 97 -2.00 18.79 -5.17
CA THR A 97 -2.16 19.55 -3.93
C THR A 97 -0.86 19.64 -3.10
N LEU A 98 0.16 18.86 -3.44
CA LEU A 98 1.51 19.02 -2.89
C LEU A 98 2.16 20.34 -3.33
N GLY A 99 1.68 20.96 -4.43
CA GLY A 99 2.21 22.22 -4.95
C GLY A 99 3.55 22.09 -5.66
N GLY A 100 3.82 20.93 -6.28
CA GLY A 100 4.96 20.73 -7.19
C GLY A 100 4.79 21.49 -8.50
N LYS A 101 5.86 21.61 -9.26
CA LYS A 101 5.91 22.34 -10.56
C LYS A 101 5.70 21.40 -11.74
N THR A 102 5.95 20.11 -11.58
CA THR A 102 5.73 19.10 -12.61
C THR A 102 4.26 19.10 -13.04
N PRO A 103 3.94 19.24 -14.33
CA PRO A 103 2.55 19.22 -14.80
C PRO A 103 1.94 17.84 -14.66
N ALA A 104 0.70 17.77 -14.17
CA ALA A 104 -0.05 16.54 -14.08
C ALA A 104 -0.37 15.98 -15.49
N PRO A 105 -0.21 14.68 -15.73
CA PRO A 105 -0.56 14.07 -17.00
C PRO A 105 -2.08 13.99 -17.19
N THR A 106 -2.50 13.85 -18.45
CA THR A 106 -3.88 13.50 -18.77
C THR A 106 -3.96 12.00 -19.08
N ILE A 107 -4.78 11.27 -18.35
CA ILE A 107 -5.01 9.83 -18.58
C ILE A 107 -6.34 9.60 -19.31
N ASN A 108 -6.48 8.41 -19.93
CA ASN A 108 -7.77 7.97 -20.46
C ASN A 108 -8.74 7.67 -19.30
N ALA A 109 -9.69 8.57 -19.02
CA ALA A 109 -10.70 8.41 -17.96
C ALA A 109 -11.69 7.25 -18.21
N LYS A 110 -11.62 6.58 -19.36
CA LYS A 110 -12.43 5.41 -19.74
C LYS A 110 -11.57 4.17 -19.96
N ALA A 111 -10.32 4.16 -19.50
CA ALA A 111 -9.44 3.00 -19.59
C ALA A 111 -10.11 1.78 -18.95
N ALA A 112 -10.16 0.67 -19.66
CA ALA A 112 -10.83 -0.55 -19.21
C ALA A 112 -10.04 -1.83 -19.52
N THR A 113 -9.16 -1.78 -20.50
CA THR A 113 -8.26 -2.89 -20.83
C THR A 113 -7.01 -2.87 -19.95
N LYS A 114 -6.41 -4.03 -19.75
CA LYS A 114 -5.17 -4.16 -18.98
C LYS A 114 -4.08 -3.20 -19.46
N ALA A 115 -3.86 -3.12 -20.76
CA ALA A 115 -2.84 -2.26 -21.35
C ALA A 115 -3.11 -0.77 -21.07
N GLU A 116 -4.35 -0.30 -21.26
CA GLU A 116 -4.74 1.09 -20.98
C GLU A 116 -4.59 1.43 -19.49
N LEU A 117 -4.98 0.53 -18.60
CA LEU A 117 -4.92 0.71 -17.17
C LEU A 117 -3.47 0.74 -16.67
N LEU A 118 -2.62 -0.16 -17.17
CA LEU A 118 -1.18 -0.12 -16.85
C LEU A 118 -0.52 1.15 -17.40
N ALA A 119 -0.94 1.63 -18.56
CA ALA A 119 -0.45 2.91 -19.11
C ALA A 119 -0.90 4.10 -18.24
N ALA A 120 -2.13 4.11 -17.74
CA ALA A 120 -2.64 5.13 -16.83
C ALA A 120 -1.85 5.12 -15.50
N LEU A 121 -1.69 3.95 -14.87
CA LEU A 121 -0.89 3.80 -13.65
C LEU A 121 0.56 4.25 -13.85
N LYS A 122 1.17 3.86 -14.98
CA LYS A 122 2.55 4.29 -15.27
C LYS A 122 2.66 5.82 -15.30
N GLN A 123 1.73 6.49 -15.99
CA GLN A 123 1.74 7.96 -16.10
C GLN A 123 1.56 8.63 -14.73
N THR A 124 0.66 8.15 -13.88
CA THR A 124 0.43 8.76 -12.56
C THR A 124 1.55 8.46 -11.58
N PHE A 125 2.10 7.25 -11.56
CA PHE A 125 3.25 6.92 -10.73
C PHE A 125 4.54 7.64 -11.17
N ASP A 126 4.79 7.80 -12.47
CA ASP A 126 5.91 8.60 -12.98
C ASP A 126 5.76 10.09 -12.59
N TYR A 127 4.53 10.60 -12.68
CA TYR A 127 4.20 11.96 -12.22
C TYR A 127 4.45 12.11 -10.72
N GLY A 128 3.95 11.19 -9.90
CA GLY A 128 4.18 11.22 -8.45
C GLY A 128 5.66 11.16 -8.10
N GLU A 129 6.44 10.30 -8.76
CA GLU A 129 7.89 10.22 -8.58
C GLU A 129 8.58 11.56 -8.92
N ALA A 130 8.16 12.22 -10.00
CA ALA A 130 8.72 13.52 -10.40
C ALA A 130 8.38 14.62 -9.37
N VAL A 131 7.12 14.70 -8.91
CA VAL A 131 6.69 15.66 -7.88
C VAL A 131 7.40 15.43 -6.55
N ILE A 132 7.53 14.16 -6.12
CA ILE A 132 8.20 13.81 -4.86
C ILE A 132 9.65 14.30 -4.85
N LYS A 133 10.36 14.20 -5.97
CA LYS A 133 11.74 14.65 -6.11
C LYS A 133 11.93 16.18 -6.02
N GLU A 134 10.87 16.95 -6.11
CA GLU A 134 10.94 18.41 -6.01
C GLU A 134 11.13 18.91 -4.57
N PHE A 135 10.85 18.06 -3.56
CA PHE A 135 10.83 18.47 -2.16
C PHE A 135 11.96 17.85 -1.34
N ASN A 136 12.67 18.71 -0.57
CA ASN A 136 13.62 18.28 0.45
C ASN A 136 12.92 18.02 1.80
N ASP A 137 13.65 17.52 2.80
CA ASP A 137 13.12 17.16 4.13
C ASP A 137 12.35 18.31 4.80
N GLN A 138 12.89 19.54 4.71
CA GLN A 138 12.23 20.72 5.29
C GLN A 138 10.91 21.05 4.59
N GLN A 139 10.86 20.93 3.27
CA GLN A 139 9.65 21.22 2.49
C GLN A 139 8.56 20.18 2.71
N TRP A 140 8.91 18.93 3.04
CA TRP A 140 7.92 17.91 3.35
C TRP A 140 7.09 18.21 4.60
N VAL A 141 7.64 18.90 5.59
CA VAL A 141 6.89 19.29 6.80
C VAL A 141 6.15 20.64 6.66
N GLU A 142 6.39 21.40 5.59
CA GLU A 142 5.66 22.61 5.30
C GLU A 142 4.17 22.33 5.06
N ARG A 143 3.35 23.29 5.49
CA ARG A 143 1.89 23.20 5.36
C ARG A 143 1.42 23.84 4.07
N VAL A 144 0.54 23.11 3.38
CA VAL A 144 -0.13 23.51 2.13
C VAL A 144 -1.64 23.30 2.25
N THR A 145 -2.39 23.71 1.24
CA THR A 145 -3.82 23.44 1.13
C THR A 145 -4.04 22.04 0.58
N PRO A 146 -4.51 21.07 1.39
CA PRO A 146 -4.78 19.71 0.94
C PRO A 146 -6.15 19.62 0.22
N PRO A 147 -6.54 18.41 -0.29
CA PRO A 147 -7.92 18.15 -0.64
C PRO A 147 -8.87 18.49 0.51
N GLY A 148 -10.04 19.07 0.20
CA GLY A 148 -10.93 19.66 1.21
C GLY A 148 -11.35 18.76 2.36
N PHE A 149 -11.45 17.44 2.14
CA PHE A 149 -11.78 16.46 3.17
C PHE A 149 -10.68 16.27 4.22
N MET A 150 -9.44 16.69 3.94
CA MET A 150 -8.32 16.65 4.89
C MET A 150 -8.24 17.86 5.82
N GLY A 151 -9.15 18.81 5.66
CA GLY A 151 -9.20 20.06 6.42
C GLY A 151 -8.50 21.23 5.72
N PRO A 152 -8.38 22.40 6.37
CA PRO A 152 -7.92 23.63 5.72
C PRO A 152 -6.40 23.67 5.46
N SER A 153 -5.63 22.82 6.13
CA SER A 153 -4.16 22.81 6.01
C SER A 153 -3.58 21.48 6.45
N ALA A 154 -2.63 20.96 5.70
CA ALA A 154 -1.87 19.76 6.04
C ALA A 154 -0.39 19.91 5.63
N SER A 155 0.52 19.15 6.24
CA SER A 155 1.88 19.04 5.72
C SER A 155 1.87 18.22 4.42
N ARG A 156 2.82 18.49 3.52
CA ARG A 156 3.00 17.67 2.31
C ARG A 156 3.17 16.20 2.65
N ALA A 157 3.92 15.90 3.71
CA ALA A 157 4.10 14.54 4.20
C ALA A 157 2.76 13.83 4.53
N ARG A 158 1.85 14.52 5.23
CA ARG A 158 0.53 13.95 5.52
C ARG A 158 -0.27 13.66 4.25
N ILE A 159 -0.16 14.53 3.25
CA ILE A 159 -0.89 14.38 1.98
C ILE A 159 -0.36 13.18 1.20
N ILE A 160 0.96 13.06 1.03
CA ILE A 160 1.56 11.94 0.29
C ILE A 160 1.35 10.60 1.00
N TYR A 161 1.44 10.55 2.34
CA TYR A 161 1.14 9.34 3.09
C TYR A 161 -0.33 8.94 2.99
N PHE A 162 -1.25 9.89 2.95
CA PHE A 162 -2.65 9.59 2.70
C PHE A 162 -2.85 8.93 1.33
N ASP A 163 -2.19 9.42 0.28
CA ASP A 163 -2.25 8.87 -1.07
C ASP A 163 -1.68 7.44 -1.13
N MET A 164 -0.50 7.23 -0.54
CA MET A 164 0.09 5.90 -0.43
C MET A 164 -0.77 4.93 0.39
N GLN A 165 -1.36 5.37 1.50
CA GLN A 165 -2.27 4.55 2.31
C GLN A 165 -3.52 4.16 1.53
N HIS A 166 -4.09 5.09 0.72
CA HIS A 166 -5.19 4.77 -0.18
C HIS A 166 -4.77 3.69 -1.20
N SER A 167 -3.60 3.82 -1.81
CA SER A 167 -3.08 2.83 -2.75
C SER A 167 -2.82 1.48 -2.09
N GLU A 168 -2.33 1.44 -0.84
CA GLU A 168 -2.15 0.19 -0.09
C GLU A 168 -3.49 -0.47 0.31
N ASP A 169 -4.52 0.31 0.64
CA ASP A 169 -5.88 -0.21 0.83
C ASP A 169 -6.40 -0.83 -0.48
N MET A 170 -6.22 -0.15 -1.61
CA MET A 170 -6.58 -0.68 -2.93
C MET A 170 -5.82 -1.97 -3.24
N TYR A 171 -4.51 -2.03 -2.93
CA TYR A 171 -3.73 -3.26 -3.07
C TYR A 171 -4.32 -4.42 -2.27
N GLY A 172 -4.69 -4.19 -1.01
CA GLY A 172 -5.35 -5.20 -0.18
C GLY A 172 -6.64 -5.74 -0.82
N GLN A 173 -7.43 -4.86 -1.41
CA GLN A 173 -8.63 -5.24 -2.15
C GLN A 173 -8.28 -6.01 -3.43
N PHE A 174 -7.30 -5.59 -4.23
CA PHE A 174 -6.84 -6.33 -5.42
C PHE A 174 -6.37 -7.74 -5.08
N VAL A 175 -5.74 -7.96 -3.93
CA VAL A 175 -5.37 -9.29 -3.44
C VAL A 175 -6.58 -10.22 -3.34
N VAL A 176 -7.74 -9.70 -2.89
CA VAL A 176 -8.98 -10.47 -2.86
C VAL A 176 -9.47 -10.78 -4.28
N TYR A 177 -9.48 -9.78 -5.18
CA TYR A 177 -9.92 -9.97 -6.56
C TYR A 177 -9.11 -11.05 -7.29
N VAL A 178 -7.77 -10.97 -7.24
CA VAL A 178 -6.93 -11.95 -7.94
C VAL A 178 -7.06 -13.34 -7.36
N ARG A 179 -7.15 -13.49 -6.02
CA ARG A 179 -7.37 -14.79 -5.36
C ARG A 179 -8.70 -15.44 -5.72
N LEU A 180 -9.76 -14.66 -5.83
CA LEU A 180 -11.07 -15.15 -6.28
C LEU A 180 -11.05 -15.61 -7.74
N ASN A 181 -10.05 -15.20 -8.53
CA ASN A 181 -9.79 -15.65 -9.89
C ASN A 181 -8.67 -16.69 -9.98
N GLY A 182 -8.30 -17.33 -8.86
CA GLY A 182 -7.31 -18.41 -8.83
C GLY A 182 -5.86 -17.98 -8.96
N VAL A 183 -5.57 -16.66 -8.86
CA VAL A 183 -4.23 -16.12 -9.02
C VAL A 183 -3.55 -15.91 -7.67
N THR A 184 -2.31 -16.36 -7.51
CA THR A 184 -1.48 -16.05 -6.34
C THR A 184 -0.90 -14.63 -6.48
N PRO A 185 -1.19 -13.70 -5.54
CA PRO A 185 -0.61 -12.36 -5.57
C PRO A 185 0.93 -12.41 -5.66
N PRO A 186 1.58 -11.60 -6.50
CA PRO A 186 3.05 -11.64 -6.67
C PRO A 186 3.83 -11.56 -5.36
N ALA A 187 3.42 -10.67 -4.43
CA ALA A 187 4.07 -10.52 -3.13
C ALA A 187 3.87 -11.74 -2.19
N SER A 188 2.95 -12.67 -2.52
CA SER A 188 2.71 -13.91 -1.75
C SER A 188 3.43 -15.10 -2.34
N ARG A 189 4.09 -14.95 -3.48
CA ARG A 189 4.84 -16.05 -4.12
C ARG A 189 6.16 -16.30 -3.39
N PRO A 190 6.60 -17.58 -3.27
CA PRO A 190 7.95 -17.88 -2.82
C PRO A 190 8.99 -17.18 -3.72
N ARG A 191 10.06 -16.64 -3.15
CA ARG A 191 11.09 -15.89 -3.92
C ARG A 191 11.71 -16.70 -5.07
N ASN A 192 11.68 -18.01 -4.99
CA ASN A 192 12.29 -18.94 -5.97
C ASN A 192 11.21 -19.70 -6.77
N ALA A 193 9.94 -19.25 -6.73
CA ALA A 193 8.91 -19.88 -7.53
C ALA A 193 9.14 -19.57 -9.02
N PRO A 194 8.97 -20.56 -9.93
CA PRO A 194 8.93 -20.27 -11.35
C PRO A 194 7.76 -19.33 -11.67
N PRO A 195 7.83 -18.56 -12.78
CA PRO A 195 6.69 -17.77 -13.23
C PRO A 195 5.49 -18.71 -13.44
N GLU A 196 4.30 -18.23 -13.04
CA GLU A 196 3.05 -18.94 -13.36
C GLU A 196 2.85 -18.91 -14.88
N PRO A 197 2.32 -20.00 -15.48
CA PRO A 197 2.10 -20.11 -16.92
C PRO A 197 1.09 -19.08 -17.45
#